data_7771f1040047e6228dc23142c2e7512d
#
_entry.id   7771f1040047e6228dc23142c2e7512d
#
_cell.length_a   1.000
_cell.length_b   1.000
_cell.length_c   1.000
_cell.angle_alpha   90.00
_cell.angle_beta   90.00
_cell.angle_gamma   90.00
#
_symmetry.space_group_name_H-M   'P 1'
#
loop_
_entity.id
_entity.type
_entity.pdbx_description
1 polymer ?
#
loop_
_entity_poly.entity_id
_entity_poly.type
_entity_poly.pdbx_seq_one_letter_code
_entity_poly.pdbx_strand_id
1 'polypeptide(L)'
;MAQKWQTISELAAETSRKVTHSPEEWCRFLTTAARFYKAYDFDDQLLIYAQKPNATACADMPTWNNKMRRWVNAGSTAIALIRKGYGGKPYLDYVHDVADTHPVRGGKDPWLWKLTEENREPVMERLRDTFGIDGSGDLGDLLMETAEKLVQESYGEYLPDLLYEREDSFLEELDDFNVEVLFRNTLRASVQYAVLSLSLIHISEP
;
A
#
# COMPACT_ATOMS: atom_id res chain seq x y z
N MET A 1 9.27 25.96 -10.11
CA MET A 1 8.41 25.20 -9.16
C MET A 1 7.20 24.57 -9.87
N ALA A 2 6.49 25.30 -10.75
CA ALA A 2 5.37 24.72 -11.53
C ALA A 2 5.77 23.47 -12.35
N GLN A 3 6.92 23.50 -12.98
CA GLN A 3 7.42 22.39 -13.81
C GLN A 3 7.70 21.10 -13.03
N LYS A 4 8.24 21.19 -11.81
CA LYS A 4 8.47 20.00 -10.96
C LYS A 4 7.17 19.32 -10.52
N TRP A 5 6.15 20.10 -10.15
CA TRP A 5 4.87 19.55 -9.76
C TRP A 5 4.19 18.82 -10.94
N GLN A 6 4.25 19.40 -12.14
CA GLN A 6 3.70 18.77 -13.34
C GLN A 6 4.38 17.42 -13.62
N THR A 7 5.71 17.36 -13.56
CA THR A 7 6.46 16.12 -13.74
C THR A 7 6.05 15.03 -12.72
N ILE A 8 5.80 15.38 -11.47
CA ILE A 8 5.34 14.40 -10.46
C ILE A 8 3.88 13.97 -10.72
N SER A 9 3.01 14.87 -11.18
CA SER A 9 1.65 14.51 -11.61
C SER A 9 1.66 13.58 -12.84
N GLU A 10 2.50 13.86 -13.82
CA GLU A 10 2.69 13.01 -14.99
C GLU A 10 3.20 11.62 -14.60
N LEU A 11 4.17 11.56 -13.67
CA LEU A 11 4.69 10.31 -13.10
C LEU A 11 3.59 9.50 -12.39
N ALA A 12 2.73 10.16 -11.59
CA ALA A 12 1.61 9.50 -10.94
C ALA A 12 0.64 8.89 -11.97
N ALA A 13 0.25 9.67 -12.99
CA ALA A 13 -0.65 9.21 -14.04
C ALA A 13 -0.06 8.05 -14.88
N GLU A 14 1.22 8.11 -15.20
CA GLU A 14 1.93 7.04 -15.92
C GLU A 14 2.00 5.77 -15.05
N THR A 15 2.32 5.93 -13.77
CA THR A 15 2.43 4.80 -12.84
C THR A 15 1.07 4.16 -12.61
N SER A 16 -0.01 4.95 -12.46
CA SER A 16 -1.37 4.43 -12.36
C SER A 16 -1.73 3.56 -13.57
N ARG A 17 -1.47 4.05 -14.77
CA ARG A 17 -1.68 3.24 -16.00
C ARG A 17 -0.83 1.98 -16.03
N LYS A 18 0.43 2.06 -15.60
CA LYS A 18 1.34 0.91 -15.58
C LYS A 18 0.87 -0.17 -14.60
N VAL A 19 0.54 0.19 -13.37
CA VAL A 19 0.15 -0.79 -12.34
C VAL A 19 -1.20 -1.44 -12.64
N THR A 20 -2.09 -0.77 -13.37
CA THR A 20 -3.38 -1.33 -13.78
C THR A 20 -3.33 -2.10 -15.09
N HIS A 21 -2.19 -2.08 -15.79
CA HIS A 21 -2.05 -2.71 -17.11
C HIS A 21 -1.81 -4.22 -17.03
N SER A 22 -1.17 -4.72 -15.98
CA SER A 22 -0.94 -6.16 -15.80
C SER A 22 -1.06 -6.60 -14.34
N PRO A 23 -1.49 -7.86 -14.12
CA PRO A 23 -1.55 -8.46 -12.78
C PRO A 23 -0.18 -8.43 -12.06
N GLU A 24 0.92 -8.62 -12.80
CA GLU A 24 2.27 -8.63 -12.24
C GLU A 24 2.68 -7.26 -11.70
N GLU A 25 2.40 -6.18 -12.46
CA GLU A 25 2.68 -4.81 -12.01
C GLU A 25 1.77 -4.42 -10.84
N TRP A 26 0.51 -4.85 -10.86
CA TRP A 26 -0.41 -4.67 -9.74
C TRP A 26 0.09 -5.36 -8.47
N CYS A 27 0.53 -6.62 -8.55
CA CYS A 27 1.10 -7.36 -7.44
C CYS A 27 2.37 -6.70 -6.88
N ARG A 28 3.26 -6.21 -7.74
CA ARG A 28 4.47 -5.47 -7.31
C ARG A 28 4.11 -4.19 -6.57
N PHE A 29 3.13 -3.45 -7.07
CA PHE A 29 2.61 -2.26 -6.40
C PHE A 29 2.03 -2.62 -5.03
N LEU A 30 1.15 -3.63 -4.94
CA LEU A 30 0.54 -4.08 -3.70
C LEU A 30 1.57 -4.51 -2.65
N THR A 31 2.65 -5.18 -3.06
CA THR A 31 3.75 -5.57 -2.16
C THR A 31 4.38 -4.35 -1.48
N THR A 32 4.51 -3.24 -2.19
CA THR A 32 5.04 -1.99 -1.61
C THR A 32 3.97 -1.25 -0.82
N ALA A 33 2.78 -1.07 -1.40
CA ALA A 33 1.67 -0.31 -0.82
C ALA A 33 1.21 -0.86 0.54
N ALA A 34 1.15 -2.19 0.68
CA ALA A 34 0.74 -2.84 1.93
C ALA A 34 1.58 -2.41 3.15
N ARG A 35 2.83 -2.01 2.96
CA ARG A 35 3.71 -1.51 4.05
C ARG A 35 3.31 -0.13 4.56
N PHE A 36 2.55 0.63 3.77
CA PHE A 36 2.28 2.05 3.98
C PHE A 36 0.82 2.37 4.34
N TYR A 37 -0.04 1.37 4.51
CA TYR A 37 -1.49 1.52 4.64
C TYR A 37 -1.99 2.50 5.71
N LYS A 38 -1.21 2.71 6.78
CA LYS A 38 -1.56 3.66 7.86
C LYS A 38 -0.97 5.06 7.70
N ALA A 39 0.13 5.16 6.97
CA ALA A 39 0.94 6.38 6.95
C ALA A 39 0.68 7.22 5.71
N TYR A 40 0.24 6.59 4.63
CA TYR A 40 0.12 7.20 3.31
C TYR A 40 -1.16 6.73 2.63
N ASP A 41 -1.88 7.65 2.00
CA ASP A 41 -3.04 7.34 1.15
C ASP A 41 -2.61 6.65 -0.16
N PHE A 42 -3.59 6.29 -1.00
CA PHE A 42 -3.33 5.57 -2.24
C PHE A 42 -2.44 6.36 -3.21
N ASP A 43 -2.68 7.65 -3.36
CA ASP A 43 -1.91 8.52 -4.27
C ASP A 43 -0.45 8.62 -3.80
N ASP A 44 -0.23 8.73 -2.51
CA ASP A 44 1.11 8.71 -1.91
C ASP A 44 1.81 7.38 -2.12
N GLN A 45 1.12 6.26 -1.88
CA GLN A 45 1.67 4.92 -2.08
C GLN A 45 2.08 4.70 -3.53
N LEU A 46 1.27 5.20 -4.47
CA LEU A 46 1.57 5.15 -5.90
C LEU A 46 2.84 5.95 -6.24
N LEU A 47 2.98 7.16 -5.68
CA LEU A 47 4.17 8.00 -5.87
C LEU A 47 5.41 7.43 -5.18
N ILE A 48 5.27 6.81 -4.00
CA ILE A 48 6.36 6.10 -3.33
C ILE A 48 6.82 4.94 -4.21
N TYR A 49 5.90 4.11 -4.69
CA TYR A 49 6.21 2.98 -5.57
C TYR A 49 6.88 3.43 -6.86
N ALA A 50 6.39 4.49 -7.50
CA ALA A 50 6.94 5.03 -8.73
C ALA A 50 8.42 5.45 -8.59
N GLN A 51 8.78 6.04 -7.47
CA GLN A 51 10.11 6.61 -7.23
C GLN A 51 11.04 5.65 -6.49
N LYS A 52 10.49 4.74 -5.68
CA LYS A 52 11.26 3.74 -4.93
C LYS A 52 10.43 2.47 -4.69
N PRO A 53 10.35 1.55 -5.66
CA PRO A 53 9.52 0.35 -5.58
C PRO A 53 9.80 -0.55 -4.37
N ASN A 54 11.02 -0.51 -3.84
CA ASN A 54 11.43 -1.31 -2.69
C ASN A 54 11.40 -0.55 -1.35
N ALA A 55 10.73 0.60 -1.29
CA ALA A 55 10.61 1.37 -0.06
C ALA A 55 9.95 0.55 1.06
N THR A 56 10.44 0.73 2.29
CA THR A 56 9.98 -0.04 3.47
C THR A 56 9.43 0.83 4.58
N ALA A 57 10.03 2.00 4.83
CA ALA A 57 9.56 2.95 5.83
C ALA A 57 9.96 4.36 5.41
N CYS A 58 8.99 5.17 5.05
CA CYS A 58 9.21 6.54 4.61
C CYS A 58 8.81 7.55 5.69
N ALA A 59 9.60 8.59 5.84
CA ALA A 59 9.27 9.74 6.68
C ALA A 59 9.99 11.01 6.19
N ASP A 60 9.52 12.16 6.68
CA ASP A 60 10.17 13.43 6.45
C ASP A 60 11.52 13.54 7.19
N MET A 61 12.37 14.45 6.74
CA MET A 61 13.69 14.67 7.34
C MET A 61 13.61 15.05 8.83
N PRO A 62 12.69 15.90 9.30
CA PRO A 62 12.52 16.17 10.73
C PRO A 62 12.21 14.91 11.56
N THR A 63 11.39 14.01 11.05
CA THR A 63 11.10 12.74 11.74
C THR A 63 12.35 11.87 11.81
N TRP A 64 13.09 11.69 10.71
CA TRP A 64 14.34 10.94 10.73
C TRP A 64 15.35 11.54 11.69
N ASN A 65 15.63 12.84 11.56
CA ASN A 65 16.71 13.49 12.34
C ASN A 65 16.36 13.61 13.83
N ASN A 66 15.16 14.07 14.15
CA ASN A 66 14.82 14.45 15.54
C ASN A 66 14.18 13.33 16.34
N LYS A 67 13.22 12.58 15.74
CA LYS A 67 12.50 11.51 16.44
C LYS A 67 13.23 10.18 16.41
N MET A 68 13.77 9.81 15.23
CA MET A 68 14.44 8.53 15.02
C MET A 68 15.94 8.60 15.25
N ARG A 69 16.53 9.81 15.27
CA ARG A 69 17.98 10.03 15.35
C ARG A 69 18.75 9.25 14.27
N ARG A 70 18.25 9.38 13.06
CA ARG A 70 18.84 8.83 11.83
C ARG A 70 19.06 10.00 10.87
N TRP A 71 20.19 10.03 10.22
CA TRP A 71 20.49 11.07 9.26
C TRP A 71 20.35 10.54 7.84
N VAL A 72 19.76 11.38 7.00
CA VAL A 72 19.66 11.09 5.57
C VAL A 72 21.05 11.10 4.97
N ASN A 73 21.35 10.04 4.18
CA ASN A 73 22.65 9.88 3.52
C ASN A 73 22.86 11.00 2.48
N ALA A 74 24.08 11.55 2.44
CA ALA A 74 24.41 12.53 1.42
C ALA A 74 24.27 11.91 0.01
N GLY A 75 23.58 12.62 -0.89
CA GLY A 75 23.31 12.17 -2.25
C GLY A 75 22.07 11.30 -2.42
N SER A 76 21.35 10.96 -1.36
CA SER A 76 20.06 10.27 -1.48
C SER A 76 19.02 11.17 -2.15
N THR A 77 18.21 10.55 -3.02
CA THR A 77 17.11 11.24 -3.68
C THR A 77 15.84 11.14 -2.84
N ALA A 78 15.25 12.30 -2.51
CA ALA A 78 13.98 12.34 -1.82
C ALA A 78 12.83 11.88 -2.72
N ILE A 79 11.85 11.21 -2.15
CA ILE A 79 10.59 10.85 -2.77
C ILE A 79 9.67 12.07 -2.67
N ALA A 80 9.17 12.56 -3.81
CA ALA A 80 8.27 13.71 -3.87
C ALA A 80 6.82 13.25 -3.79
N LEU A 81 6.06 13.80 -2.86
CA LEU A 81 4.63 13.57 -2.69
C LEU A 81 3.87 14.86 -3.02
N ILE A 82 2.64 14.74 -3.52
CA ILE A 82 1.79 15.89 -3.83
C ILE A 82 0.87 16.15 -2.65
N ARG A 83 0.89 17.38 -2.15
CA ARG A 83 0.01 17.83 -1.06
C ARG A 83 -0.87 18.98 -1.53
N LYS A 84 -2.04 19.11 -0.94
CA LYS A 84 -2.92 20.27 -1.13
C LYS A 84 -2.70 21.25 0.01
N GLY A 85 -2.22 22.44 -0.31
CA GLY A 85 -2.06 23.54 0.64
C GLY A 85 -3.33 24.35 0.83
N TYR A 86 -3.20 25.45 1.58
CA TYR A 86 -4.29 26.37 1.81
C TYR A 86 -4.84 26.91 0.47
N GLY A 87 -6.17 26.89 0.30
CA GLY A 87 -6.82 27.29 -0.94
C GLY A 87 -6.67 26.27 -2.09
N GLY A 88 -6.33 25.00 -1.79
CA GLY A 88 -6.26 23.93 -2.77
C GLY A 88 -5.04 23.97 -3.69
N LYS A 89 -4.08 24.89 -3.47
CA LYS A 89 -2.87 24.96 -4.29
C LYS A 89 -1.96 23.77 -4.01
N PRO A 90 -1.56 23.00 -5.04
CA PRO A 90 -0.67 21.87 -4.84
C PRO A 90 0.75 22.34 -4.48
N TYR A 91 1.42 21.57 -3.62
CA TYR A 91 2.84 21.72 -3.33
C TYR A 91 3.49 20.33 -3.21
N LEU A 92 4.82 20.28 -3.31
CA LEU A 92 5.58 19.04 -3.11
C LEU A 92 6.05 18.96 -1.66
N ASP A 93 5.79 17.82 -1.06
CA ASP A 93 6.38 17.37 0.19
C ASP A 93 7.41 16.29 -0.11
N TYR A 94 8.42 16.13 0.76
CA TYR A 94 9.53 15.22 0.49
C TYR A 94 9.76 14.28 1.66
N VAL A 95 9.83 12.99 1.33
CA VAL A 95 10.13 11.94 2.29
C VAL A 95 11.35 11.12 1.86
N HIS A 96 11.97 10.44 2.79
CA HIS A 96 13.08 9.52 2.54
C HIS A 96 12.75 8.15 3.12
N ASP A 97 13.14 7.09 2.42
CA ASP A 97 13.05 5.73 2.93
C ASP A 97 14.15 5.46 3.97
N VAL A 98 13.91 4.56 4.90
CA VAL A 98 14.88 4.17 5.94
C VAL A 98 16.21 3.71 5.34
N ALA A 99 16.21 3.06 4.18
CA ALA A 99 17.43 2.61 3.50
C ALA A 99 18.32 3.77 3.04
N ASP A 100 17.77 4.97 2.92
CA ASP A 100 18.51 6.21 2.62
C ASP A 100 19.02 6.91 3.87
N THR A 101 18.95 6.28 5.03
CA THR A 101 19.34 6.88 6.31
C THR A 101 20.33 5.99 7.05
N HIS A 102 21.10 6.57 7.95
CA HIS A 102 21.95 5.83 8.89
C HIS A 102 21.70 6.30 10.33
N PRO A 103 21.75 5.39 11.31
CA PRO A 103 21.58 5.75 12.71
C PRO A 103 22.79 6.54 13.23
N VAL A 104 22.54 7.58 14.04
CA VAL A 104 23.55 8.23 14.86
C VAL A 104 23.50 7.68 16.28
N ARG A 105 24.37 8.15 17.18
CA ARG A 105 24.38 7.67 18.58
C ARG A 105 23.01 7.78 19.22
N GLY A 106 22.42 6.65 19.61
CA GLY A 106 21.06 6.52 20.14
C GLY A 106 19.98 6.56 19.05
N GLY A 107 20.36 6.34 17.81
CA GLY A 107 19.38 6.18 16.70
C GLY A 107 18.54 4.94 16.88
N LYS A 108 17.30 5.03 16.40
CA LYS A 108 16.29 3.95 16.46
C LYS A 108 16.00 3.46 15.06
N ASP A 109 15.77 2.17 14.94
CA ASP A 109 15.19 1.63 13.71
C ASP A 109 13.66 1.81 13.73
N PRO A 110 13.03 2.05 12.58
CA PRO A 110 11.58 2.07 12.51
C PRO A 110 11.05 0.69 12.89
N TRP A 111 9.99 0.71 13.70
CA TRP A 111 9.28 -0.53 13.99
C TRP A 111 8.52 -0.96 12.73
N LEU A 112 8.95 -2.06 12.14
CA LEU A 112 8.24 -2.72 11.06
C LEU A 112 7.54 -3.94 11.62
N TRP A 113 6.24 -4.06 11.36
CA TRP A 113 5.50 -5.23 11.80
C TRP A 113 6.06 -6.48 11.11
N LYS A 114 6.28 -7.52 11.88
CA LYS A 114 6.75 -8.81 11.40
C LYS A 114 5.92 -9.92 12.02
N LEU A 115 5.48 -10.85 11.20
CA LEU A 115 4.97 -12.12 11.69
C LEU A 115 6.16 -12.98 12.12
N THR A 116 6.14 -13.46 13.36
CA THR A 116 7.16 -14.35 13.94
C THR A 116 6.45 -15.56 14.53
N GLU A 117 7.19 -16.65 14.79
CA GLU A 117 6.60 -17.80 15.47
C GLU A 117 6.01 -17.45 16.84
N GLU A 118 6.59 -16.47 17.55
CA GLU A 118 6.13 -16.03 18.86
C GLU A 118 4.80 -15.28 18.81
N ASN A 119 4.55 -14.50 17.74
CA ASN A 119 3.31 -13.71 17.63
C ASN A 119 2.26 -14.33 16.69
N ARG A 120 2.57 -15.46 16.08
CA ARG A 120 1.70 -16.13 15.11
C ARG A 120 0.36 -16.52 15.72
N GLU A 121 0.37 -17.28 16.82
CA GLU A 121 -0.86 -17.73 17.47
C GLU A 121 -1.70 -16.56 18.02
N PRO A 122 -1.14 -15.58 18.75
CA PRO A 122 -1.85 -14.37 19.14
C PRO A 122 -2.47 -13.59 17.96
N VAL A 123 -1.80 -13.53 16.82
CA VAL A 123 -2.34 -12.89 15.61
C VAL A 123 -3.52 -13.69 15.06
N MET A 124 -3.41 -15.01 14.97
CA MET A 124 -4.47 -15.88 14.49
C MET A 124 -5.71 -15.80 15.39
N GLU A 125 -5.53 -15.86 16.71
CA GLU A 125 -6.61 -15.69 17.69
C GLU A 125 -7.30 -14.33 17.52
N ARG A 126 -6.52 -13.27 17.40
CA ARG A 126 -7.06 -11.93 17.19
C ARG A 126 -7.85 -11.78 15.89
N LEU A 127 -7.40 -12.42 14.81
CA LEU A 127 -8.13 -12.42 13.52
C LEU A 127 -9.45 -13.19 13.65
N ARG A 128 -9.43 -14.37 14.29
CA ARG A 128 -10.66 -15.16 14.54
C ARG A 128 -11.68 -14.35 15.32
N ASP A 129 -11.26 -13.74 16.43
CA ASP A 129 -12.14 -12.93 17.29
C ASP A 129 -12.68 -11.70 16.53
N THR A 130 -11.83 -11.01 15.79
CA THR A 130 -12.21 -9.75 15.12
C THR A 130 -13.20 -10.00 13.99
N PHE A 131 -13.00 -11.07 13.22
CA PHE A 131 -13.80 -11.36 12.03
C PHE A 131 -14.82 -12.49 12.24
N GLY A 132 -14.94 -13.04 13.46
CA GLY A 132 -15.88 -14.11 13.75
C GLY A 132 -15.63 -15.35 12.88
N ILE A 133 -14.37 -15.79 12.80
CA ILE A 133 -13.97 -16.93 11.99
C ILE A 133 -13.85 -18.17 12.88
N ASP A 134 -14.75 -19.11 12.67
CA ASP A 134 -14.78 -20.39 13.39
C ASP A 134 -14.04 -21.46 12.58
N GLY A 135 -12.72 -21.49 12.69
CA GLY A 135 -11.94 -22.46 11.91
C GLY A 135 -10.66 -22.90 12.59
N SER A 136 -10.28 -24.16 12.38
CA SER A 136 -8.99 -24.74 12.80
C SER A 136 -7.95 -24.73 11.68
N GLY A 137 -8.18 -23.95 10.63
CA GLY A 137 -7.29 -23.80 9.48
C GLY A 137 -5.93 -23.18 9.87
N ASP A 138 -4.97 -23.36 9.00
CA ASP A 138 -3.67 -22.71 9.17
C ASP A 138 -3.75 -21.19 8.97
N LEU A 139 -2.63 -20.50 9.14
CA LEU A 139 -2.58 -19.06 8.99
C LEU A 139 -2.99 -18.59 7.58
N GLY A 140 -2.60 -19.35 6.55
CA GLY A 140 -2.96 -19.03 5.16
C GLY A 140 -4.47 -19.07 4.94
N ASP A 141 -5.12 -20.14 5.41
CA ASP A 141 -6.57 -20.31 5.34
C ASP A 141 -7.28 -19.16 6.07
N LEU A 142 -6.82 -18.83 7.29
CA LEU A 142 -7.39 -17.76 8.09
C LEU A 142 -7.25 -16.38 7.43
N LEU A 143 -6.10 -16.09 6.82
CA LEU A 143 -5.88 -14.83 6.10
C LEU A 143 -6.75 -14.75 4.85
N MET A 144 -6.94 -15.86 4.14
CA MET A 144 -7.83 -15.91 2.97
C MET A 144 -9.29 -15.70 3.36
N GLU A 145 -9.75 -16.30 4.46
CA GLU A 145 -11.11 -16.12 4.95
C GLU A 145 -11.34 -14.69 5.49
N THR A 146 -10.34 -14.14 6.17
CA THR A 146 -10.36 -12.73 6.63
C THR A 146 -10.51 -11.79 5.43
N ALA A 147 -9.74 -12.00 4.37
CA ALA A 147 -9.81 -11.19 3.15
C ALA A 147 -11.19 -11.30 2.47
N GLU A 148 -11.78 -12.50 2.43
CA GLU A 148 -13.13 -12.68 1.89
C GLU A 148 -14.18 -11.89 2.68
N LYS A 149 -14.13 -11.93 4.01
CA LYS A 149 -15.05 -11.15 4.87
C LYS A 149 -14.89 -9.65 4.68
N LEU A 150 -13.64 -9.15 4.64
CA LEU A 150 -13.35 -7.73 4.38
C LEU A 150 -13.94 -7.28 3.05
N VAL A 151 -13.76 -8.06 1.99
CA VAL A 151 -14.31 -7.76 0.68
C VAL A 151 -15.83 -7.76 0.71
N GLN A 152 -16.44 -8.77 1.33
CA GLN A 152 -17.90 -8.87 1.43
C GLN A 152 -18.53 -7.68 2.18
N GLU A 153 -17.83 -7.13 3.16
CA GLU A 153 -18.31 -5.97 3.93
C GLU A 153 -18.15 -4.64 3.18
N SER A 154 -17.12 -4.51 2.31
CA SER A 154 -16.72 -3.23 1.75
C SER A 154 -17.02 -3.05 0.26
N TYR A 155 -17.13 -4.13 -0.55
CA TYR A 155 -17.25 -3.98 -2.02
C TYR A 155 -18.47 -3.15 -2.44
N GLY A 156 -19.56 -3.24 -1.68
CA GLY A 156 -20.80 -2.53 -1.97
C GLY A 156 -20.69 -1.00 -1.85
N GLU A 157 -19.70 -0.49 -1.14
CA GLU A 157 -19.44 0.95 -1.03
C GLU A 157 -18.84 1.52 -2.32
N TYR A 158 -18.05 0.72 -3.04
CA TYR A 158 -17.31 1.15 -4.25
C TYR A 158 -18.00 0.77 -5.56
N LEU A 159 -18.87 -0.24 -5.53
CA LEU A 159 -19.54 -0.74 -6.74
C LEU A 159 -20.37 0.32 -7.47
N PRO A 160 -21.15 1.20 -6.79
CA PRO A 160 -21.91 2.23 -7.47
C PRO A 160 -21.03 3.22 -8.26
N ASP A 161 -19.88 3.61 -7.71
CA ASP A 161 -18.93 4.52 -8.37
C ASP A 161 -18.31 3.84 -9.60
N LEU A 162 -17.94 2.56 -9.47
CA LEU A 162 -17.41 1.78 -10.58
C LEU A 162 -18.42 1.63 -11.72
N LEU A 163 -19.69 1.36 -11.41
CA LEU A 163 -20.75 1.26 -12.41
C LEU A 163 -21.01 2.59 -13.10
N TYR A 164 -20.88 3.70 -12.39
CA TYR A 164 -21.04 5.03 -12.93
C TYR A 164 -19.86 5.44 -13.85
N GLU A 165 -18.63 5.09 -13.49
CA GLU A 165 -17.40 5.47 -14.19
C GLU A 165 -16.95 4.44 -15.26
N ARG A 166 -17.76 3.43 -15.58
CA ARG A 166 -17.39 2.36 -16.53
C ARG A 166 -17.37 2.79 -18.00
N GLU A 167 -17.95 3.94 -18.33
CA GLU A 167 -17.98 4.49 -19.68
C GLU A 167 -16.54 4.65 -20.24
N ASP A 168 -16.33 4.39 -21.50
CA ASP A 168 -15.02 4.39 -22.16
C ASP A 168 -14.01 3.39 -21.58
N SER A 169 -14.45 2.37 -20.84
CA SER A 169 -13.61 1.30 -20.32
C SER A 169 -13.99 -0.08 -20.88
N PHE A 170 -13.14 -1.09 -20.63
CA PHE A 170 -13.47 -2.47 -21.01
C PHE A 170 -14.69 -3.05 -20.25
N LEU A 171 -15.16 -2.38 -19.21
CA LEU A 171 -16.37 -2.76 -18.45
C LEU A 171 -17.66 -2.25 -19.10
N GLU A 172 -17.57 -1.34 -20.07
CA GLU A 172 -18.75 -0.70 -20.68
C GLU A 172 -19.70 -1.70 -21.34
N GLU A 173 -19.12 -2.72 -22.01
CA GLU A 173 -19.90 -3.76 -22.70
C GLU A 173 -20.48 -4.84 -21.76
N LEU A 174 -20.13 -4.81 -20.48
CA LEU A 174 -20.61 -5.78 -19.50
C LEU A 174 -21.87 -5.29 -18.81
N ASP A 175 -22.80 -6.23 -18.50
CA ASP A 175 -23.91 -5.94 -17.62
C ASP A 175 -23.46 -5.75 -16.16
N ASP A 176 -24.32 -5.13 -15.35
CA ASP A 176 -24.00 -4.76 -13.97
C ASP A 176 -23.61 -5.98 -13.11
N PHE A 177 -24.24 -7.14 -13.34
CA PHE A 177 -23.92 -8.37 -12.61
C PHE A 177 -22.49 -8.87 -12.92
N ASN A 178 -22.11 -8.87 -14.20
CA ASN A 178 -20.75 -9.27 -14.58
C ASN A 178 -19.69 -8.29 -14.10
N VAL A 179 -19.98 -6.98 -14.10
CA VAL A 179 -19.11 -5.96 -13.50
C VAL A 179 -18.93 -6.21 -12.01
N GLU A 180 -20.02 -6.46 -11.27
CA GLU A 180 -19.96 -6.81 -9.84
C GLU A 180 -19.09 -8.04 -9.57
N VAL A 181 -19.31 -9.13 -10.32
CA VAL A 181 -18.55 -10.37 -10.15
C VAL A 181 -17.07 -10.16 -10.41
N LEU A 182 -16.69 -9.46 -11.48
CA LEU A 182 -15.30 -9.15 -11.79
C LEU A 182 -14.65 -8.26 -10.73
N PHE A 183 -15.36 -7.23 -10.28
CA PHE A 183 -14.88 -6.33 -9.25
C PHE A 183 -14.61 -7.06 -7.94
N ARG A 184 -15.58 -7.85 -7.44
CA ARG A 184 -15.42 -8.65 -6.21
C ARG A 184 -14.25 -9.60 -6.29
N ASN A 185 -14.10 -10.30 -7.42
CA ASN A 185 -13.00 -11.25 -7.62
C ASN A 185 -11.64 -10.53 -7.63
N THR A 186 -11.54 -9.40 -8.31
CA THR A 186 -10.32 -8.59 -8.37
C THR A 186 -9.97 -8.02 -7.00
N LEU A 187 -10.96 -7.47 -6.29
CA LEU A 187 -10.77 -6.93 -4.94
C LEU A 187 -10.32 -8.02 -3.98
N ARG A 188 -10.98 -9.19 -3.99
CA ARG A 188 -10.61 -10.35 -3.17
C ARG A 188 -9.16 -10.79 -3.43
N ALA A 189 -8.80 -11.00 -4.69
CA ALA A 189 -7.45 -11.40 -5.07
C ALA A 189 -6.40 -10.37 -4.63
N SER A 190 -6.72 -9.07 -4.76
CA SER A 190 -5.83 -7.98 -4.35
C SER A 190 -5.62 -7.92 -2.84
N VAL A 191 -6.71 -8.04 -2.06
CA VAL A 191 -6.64 -8.05 -0.59
C VAL A 191 -5.88 -9.28 -0.09
N GLN A 192 -6.22 -10.47 -0.61
CA GLN A 192 -5.51 -11.72 -0.26
C GLN A 192 -4.02 -11.61 -0.56
N TYR A 193 -3.66 -11.11 -1.75
CA TYR A 193 -2.26 -10.93 -2.13
C TYR A 193 -1.55 -9.95 -1.20
N ALA A 194 -2.13 -8.80 -0.91
CA ALA A 194 -1.53 -7.78 -0.04
C ALA A 194 -1.28 -8.32 1.37
N VAL A 195 -2.27 -9.02 1.96
CA VAL A 195 -2.18 -9.59 3.30
C VAL A 195 -1.15 -10.72 3.37
N LEU A 196 -1.16 -11.63 2.39
CA LEU A 196 -0.16 -12.70 2.30
C LEU A 196 1.25 -12.14 2.08
N SER A 197 1.40 -11.10 1.25
CA SER A 197 2.69 -10.44 1.04
C SER A 197 3.28 -9.88 2.33
N LEU A 198 2.46 -9.28 3.21
CA LEU A 198 2.92 -8.80 4.51
C LEU A 198 3.40 -9.94 5.43
N SER A 199 2.79 -11.12 5.35
CA SER A 199 3.16 -12.28 6.15
C SER A 199 4.39 -13.01 5.61
N LEU A 200 4.61 -13.01 4.28
CA LEU A 200 5.68 -13.75 3.59
C LEU A 200 6.99 -12.97 3.44
N ILE A 201 6.98 -11.65 3.48
CA ILE A 201 8.19 -10.81 3.31
C ILE A 201 9.29 -11.17 4.30
N HIS A 202 8.96 -11.83 5.40
CA HIS A 202 9.91 -12.19 6.47
C HIS A 202 10.34 -13.66 6.50
N ILE A 203 9.80 -14.51 5.62
CA ILE A 203 10.21 -15.91 5.53
C ILE A 203 11.43 -16.08 4.60
N SER A 204 11.73 -15.11 3.77
CA SER A 204 12.74 -15.19 2.70
C SER A 204 14.04 -14.43 2.96
N GLU A 205 14.24 -13.81 4.13
CA GLU A 205 15.55 -13.26 4.50
C GLU A 205 16.29 -14.25 5.45
N PRO A 206 17.42 -14.84 4.99
CA PRO A 206 18.25 -15.66 5.86
C PRO A 206 19.02 -14.84 6.89
#